data_1af419c68a06acfea552d693a3c1c4b3
#
_entry.id   1af419c68a06acfea552d693a3c1c4b3
#
_cell.length_a   1.000
_cell.length_b   1.000
_cell.length_c   1.000
_cell.angle_alpha   90.00
_cell.angle_beta   90.00
_cell.angle_gamma   90.00
#
_symmetry.space_group_name_H-M   'P 1'
#
loop_
_entity.id
_entity.type
_entity.pdbx_description
1 polymer ?
#
loop_
_entity_poly.entity_id
_entity_poly.type
_entity_poly.pdbx_seq_one_letter_code
_entity_poly.pdbx_strand_id
1 'polypeptide(L)'
;MIWISWEKNQSLQEITSKILANFDPVVKKEQPDLVLVHSDTTTTFAAGLVAFYNKVSIGHVEAGLRTYDKYSPYPEEMNRQVTVVTNSIHHAVKLVDLGISTRIIGGKVKHSTDASIGSTALEQIRQLNFDCAFIGANGVDANYFTTPDMEEAVIKRAVIANAQKAYVLADASKLGQVTYAKVAEVEKVTIITNASEEGLLK
;
A
#
# COMPACT_ATOMS: atom_id res chain seq x y z
N MET A 1 -20.22 -2.04 -9.92
CA MET A 1 -19.99 -2.95 -8.76
C MET A 1 -20.22 -4.37 -9.24
N ILE A 2 -19.19 -5.22 -9.25
CA ILE A 2 -19.30 -6.59 -9.71
C ILE A 2 -19.34 -7.48 -8.49
N TRP A 3 -20.48 -8.14 -8.26
CA TRP A 3 -20.63 -9.16 -7.24
C TRP A 3 -20.30 -10.51 -7.86
N ILE A 4 -19.22 -11.14 -7.44
CA ILE A 4 -18.99 -12.57 -7.69
C ILE A 4 -19.76 -13.30 -6.60
N SER A 5 -20.92 -13.86 -6.93
CA SER A 5 -21.73 -14.61 -5.96
C SER A 5 -20.98 -15.87 -5.52
N TRP A 6 -20.75 -16.00 -4.22
CA TRP A 6 -20.25 -17.21 -3.60
C TRP A 6 -21.37 -18.24 -3.51
N GLU A 7 -21.18 -19.38 -4.14
CA GLU A 7 -22.06 -20.52 -3.99
C GLU A 7 -21.50 -21.48 -2.92
N LYS A 8 -22.36 -22.10 -2.13
CA LYS A 8 -21.91 -23.10 -1.15
C LYS A 8 -21.26 -24.29 -1.86
N ASN A 9 -20.12 -24.75 -1.34
CA ASN A 9 -19.35 -25.92 -1.82
C ASN A 9 -18.59 -25.75 -3.13
N GLN A 10 -18.16 -24.56 -3.48
CA GLN A 10 -17.23 -24.36 -4.60
C GLN A 10 -15.81 -24.83 -4.24
N SER A 11 -15.14 -25.49 -5.17
CA SER A 11 -13.72 -25.80 -5.05
C SER A 11 -12.87 -24.54 -5.27
N LEU A 12 -11.63 -24.53 -4.75
CA LEU A 12 -10.69 -23.43 -4.96
C LEU A 12 -10.40 -23.19 -6.44
N GLN A 13 -10.37 -24.26 -7.25
CA GLN A 13 -10.18 -24.20 -8.69
C GLN A 13 -11.35 -23.49 -9.41
N GLU A 14 -12.58 -23.77 -9.00
CA GLU A 14 -13.77 -23.11 -9.54
C GLU A 14 -13.81 -21.62 -9.18
N ILE A 15 -13.46 -21.27 -7.94
CA ILE A 15 -13.35 -19.88 -7.48
C ILE A 15 -12.29 -19.14 -8.31
N THR A 16 -11.10 -19.71 -8.44
CA THR A 16 -10.00 -19.11 -9.22
C THR A 16 -10.42 -18.89 -10.65
N SER A 17 -10.99 -19.92 -11.32
CA SER A 17 -11.43 -19.84 -12.71
C SER A 17 -12.51 -18.77 -12.93
N LYS A 18 -13.49 -18.68 -12.03
CA LYS A 18 -14.56 -17.68 -12.09
C LYS A 18 -14.00 -16.26 -11.93
N ILE A 19 -13.06 -16.05 -11.01
CA ILE A 19 -12.43 -14.74 -10.80
C ILE A 19 -11.63 -14.34 -12.03
N LEU A 20 -10.79 -15.23 -12.55
CA LEU A 20 -10.00 -14.96 -13.76
C LEU A 20 -10.91 -14.57 -14.94
N ALA A 21 -11.96 -15.34 -15.18
CA ALA A 21 -12.86 -15.12 -16.30
C ALA A 21 -13.69 -13.81 -16.18
N ASN A 22 -14.11 -13.43 -14.98
CA ASN A 22 -14.99 -12.28 -14.78
C ASN A 22 -14.24 -10.98 -14.46
N PHE A 23 -13.07 -11.06 -13.84
CA PHE A 23 -12.31 -9.87 -13.47
C PHE A 23 -11.40 -9.37 -14.59
N ASP A 24 -10.87 -10.23 -15.45
CA ASP A 24 -10.04 -9.83 -16.59
C ASP A 24 -10.73 -8.84 -17.54
N PRO A 25 -11.99 -9.07 -17.98
CA PRO A 25 -12.72 -8.09 -18.79
C PRO A 25 -12.91 -6.73 -18.10
N VAL A 26 -13.04 -6.74 -16.77
CA VAL A 26 -13.19 -5.51 -15.98
C VAL A 26 -11.89 -4.70 -16.00
N VAL A 27 -10.77 -5.35 -15.69
CA VAL A 27 -9.46 -4.69 -15.70
C VAL A 27 -9.14 -4.13 -17.09
N LYS A 28 -9.46 -4.86 -18.16
CA LYS A 28 -9.28 -4.40 -19.54
C LYS A 28 -10.16 -3.22 -19.89
N LYS A 29 -11.40 -3.18 -19.40
CA LYS A 29 -12.34 -2.09 -19.66
C LYS A 29 -11.99 -0.83 -18.86
N GLU A 30 -11.77 -0.98 -17.57
CA GLU A 30 -11.56 0.15 -16.64
C GLU A 30 -10.12 0.68 -16.68
N GLN A 31 -9.15 -0.12 -17.14
CA GLN A 31 -7.71 0.21 -17.23
C GLN A 31 -7.17 0.90 -15.96
N PRO A 32 -7.37 0.30 -14.78
CA PRO A 32 -6.96 0.95 -13.54
C PRO A 32 -5.43 1.06 -13.45
N ASP A 33 -4.93 2.13 -12.84
CA ASP A 33 -3.50 2.28 -12.55
C ASP A 33 -3.02 1.32 -11.46
N LEU A 34 -3.93 0.92 -10.56
CA LEU A 34 -3.63 0.08 -9.41
C LEU A 34 -4.82 -0.82 -9.08
N VAL A 35 -4.58 -2.11 -8.88
CA VAL A 35 -5.53 -3.05 -8.27
C VAL A 35 -5.12 -3.28 -6.82
N LEU A 36 -6.01 -2.92 -5.88
CA LEU A 36 -5.83 -3.22 -4.46
C LEU A 36 -6.49 -4.55 -4.12
N VAL A 37 -5.71 -5.45 -3.53
CA VAL A 37 -6.19 -6.73 -3.01
C VAL A 37 -5.98 -6.78 -1.49
N HIS A 38 -6.85 -7.50 -0.79
CA HIS A 38 -6.86 -7.52 0.67
C HIS A 38 -6.87 -8.95 1.19
N SER A 39 -6.07 -9.20 2.25
CA SER A 39 -5.98 -10.49 2.93
C SER A 39 -5.43 -11.64 2.05
N ASP A 40 -5.19 -12.81 2.65
CA ASP A 40 -4.56 -13.97 2.03
C ASP A 40 -5.62 -14.97 1.54
N THR A 41 -6.43 -14.57 0.57
CA THR A 41 -7.50 -15.40 0.03
C THR A 41 -7.22 -15.83 -1.41
N THR A 42 -7.87 -16.91 -1.86
CA THR A 42 -7.87 -17.32 -3.27
C THR A 42 -8.34 -16.19 -4.20
N THR A 43 -9.27 -15.36 -3.72
CA THR A 43 -9.73 -14.17 -4.44
C THR A 43 -8.61 -13.16 -4.65
N THR A 44 -7.83 -12.89 -3.61
CA THR A 44 -6.65 -12.02 -3.66
C THR A 44 -5.62 -12.53 -4.67
N PHE A 45 -5.32 -13.83 -4.63
CA PHE A 45 -4.43 -14.46 -5.59
C PHE A 45 -4.93 -14.32 -7.02
N ALA A 46 -6.17 -14.71 -7.29
CA ALA A 46 -6.73 -14.68 -8.64
C ALA A 46 -6.84 -13.24 -9.19
N ALA A 47 -7.25 -12.28 -8.37
CA ALA A 47 -7.30 -10.87 -8.75
C ALA A 47 -5.91 -10.28 -9.02
N GLY A 48 -4.93 -10.63 -8.19
CA GLY A 48 -3.52 -10.28 -8.41
C GLY A 48 -2.99 -10.83 -9.72
N LEU A 49 -3.29 -12.09 -10.04
CA LEU A 49 -2.87 -12.73 -11.29
C LEU A 49 -3.48 -12.05 -12.52
N VAL A 50 -4.76 -11.64 -12.47
CA VAL A 50 -5.38 -10.85 -13.54
C VAL A 50 -4.68 -9.50 -13.71
N ALA A 51 -4.43 -8.78 -12.63
CA ALA A 51 -3.72 -7.51 -12.69
C ALA A 51 -2.30 -7.68 -13.29
N PHE A 52 -1.57 -8.72 -12.87
CA PHE A 52 -0.26 -9.05 -13.42
C PHE A 52 -0.30 -9.31 -14.94
N TYR A 53 -1.23 -10.12 -15.42
CA TYR A 53 -1.35 -10.39 -16.87
C TYR A 53 -1.72 -9.15 -17.69
N ASN A 54 -2.46 -8.23 -17.09
CA ASN A 54 -2.81 -6.96 -17.72
C ASN A 54 -1.78 -5.84 -17.49
N LYS A 55 -0.62 -6.15 -16.84
CA LYS A 55 0.45 -5.19 -16.53
C LYS A 55 -0.03 -4.02 -15.66
N VAL A 56 -1.02 -4.26 -14.81
CA VAL A 56 -1.53 -3.29 -13.84
C VAL A 56 -0.80 -3.48 -12.52
N SER A 57 -0.43 -2.39 -11.87
CA SER A 57 0.21 -2.41 -10.55
C SER A 57 -0.71 -3.04 -9.50
N ILE A 58 -0.12 -3.77 -8.55
CA ILE A 58 -0.87 -4.45 -7.48
C ILE A 58 -0.45 -3.87 -6.14
N GLY A 59 -1.43 -3.45 -5.35
CA GLY A 59 -1.26 -3.13 -3.93
C GLY A 59 -1.91 -4.22 -3.08
N HIS A 60 -1.18 -4.76 -2.10
CA HIS A 60 -1.70 -5.77 -1.20
C HIS A 60 -1.82 -5.19 0.22
N VAL A 61 -3.04 -5.20 0.76
CA VAL A 61 -3.37 -4.75 2.12
C VAL A 61 -3.49 -5.98 3.01
N GLU A 62 -2.91 -5.93 4.21
CA GLU A 62 -2.80 -7.08 5.12
C GLU A 62 -2.08 -8.29 4.52
N ALA A 63 -1.04 -8.06 3.74
CA ALA A 63 -0.12 -9.11 3.33
C ALA A 63 0.63 -9.65 4.56
N GLY A 64 0.66 -10.96 4.74
CA GLY A 64 1.53 -11.46 5.78
C GLY A 64 1.16 -12.73 6.52
N LEU A 65 0.17 -13.47 6.11
CA LEU A 65 -0.05 -14.81 6.65
C LEU A 65 0.76 -15.84 5.84
N ARG A 66 1.57 -16.64 6.50
CA ARG A 66 2.32 -17.76 5.90
C ARG A 66 1.84 -19.08 6.44
N THR A 67 1.68 -20.06 5.56
CA THR A 67 1.46 -21.44 5.97
C THR A 67 2.77 -22.17 6.26
N TYR A 68 3.93 -21.68 5.77
CA TYR A 68 5.19 -22.44 5.72
C TYR A 68 5.07 -23.79 4.99
N ASP A 69 3.96 -24.01 4.29
CA ASP A 69 3.70 -25.21 3.52
C ASP A 69 3.82 -24.92 2.02
N LYS A 70 4.87 -25.46 1.39
CA LYS A 70 5.14 -25.30 -0.05
C LYS A 70 4.05 -25.89 -0.97
N TYR A 71 3.16 -26.71 -0.42
CA TYR A 71 2.03 -27.31 -1.15
C TYR A 71 0.73 -26.52 -0.97
N SER A 72 0.75 -25.49 -0.12
CA SER A 72 -0.32 -24.51 0.05
C SER A 72 0.26 -23.09 -0.04
N PRO A 73 0.93 -22.73 -1.17
CA PRO A 73 1.60 -21.46 -1.31
C PRO A 73 0.60 -20.30 -1.35
N TYR A 74 0.93 -19.22 -0.67
CA TYR A 74 0.24 -17.95 -0.82
C TYR A 74 0.78 -17.15 -2.01
N PRO A 75 0.03 -16.13 -2.47
CA PRO A 75 0.44 -15.23 -3.57
C PRO A 75 1.80 -14.58 -3.40
N GLU A 76 2.33 -14.55 -2.20
CA GLU A 76 3.59 -13.93 -1.80
C GLU A 76 4.82 -14.50 -2.52
N GLU A 77 4.81 -15.75 -2.89
CA GLU A 77 5.91 -16.33 -3.65
C GLU A 77 6.02 -15.80 -5.07
N MET A 78 4.94 -15.20 -5.59
CA MET A 78 4.93 -14.52 -6.89
C MET A 78 5.43 -13.06 -6.80
N ASN A 79 5.44 -12.48 -5.60
CA ASN A 79 5.88 -11.09 -5.35
C ASN A 79 7.39 -10.95 -5.06
N ARG A 80 8.21 -11.97 -5.31
CA ARG A 80 9.66 -11.98 -5.03
C ARG A 80 10.49 -10.94 -5.79
N GLN A 81 9.88 -10.14 -6.64
CA GLN A 81 10.57 -9.10 -7.41
C GLN A 81 10.46 -7.69 -6.79
N VAL A 82 9.72 -7.53 -5.70
CA VAL A 82 9.55 -6.24 -5.04
C VAL A 82 10.60 -6.08 -3.94
N THR A 83 11.31 -4.96 -3.94
CA THR A 83 12.11 -4.53 -2.79
C THR A 83 11.35 -3.43 -2.05
N VAL A 84 11.04 -3.67 -0.78
CA VAL A 84 10.39 -2.69 0.06
C VAL A 84 11.43 -1.90 0.86
N VAL A 85 11.34 -0.58 0.80
CA VAL A 85 12.12 0.33 1.65
C VAL A 85 11.19 0.89 2.72
N THR A 86 11.55 0.74 3.98
CA THR A 86 10.74 1.21 5.10
C THR A 86 11.60 1.89 6.16
N ASN A 87 11.03 2.90 6.82
CA ASN A 87 11.62 3.51 8.01
C ASN A 87 11.00 2.97 9.32
N SER A 88 10.03 2.05 9.24
CA SER A 88 9.42 1.43 10.41
C SER A 88 10.10 0.11 10.75
N ILE A 89 10.61 0.00 11.98
CA ILE A 89 11.22 -1.24 12.49
C ILE A 89 10.19 -2.37 12.48
N HIS A 90 8.99 -2.08 12.91
CA HIS A 90 7.90 -3.06 12.98
C HIS A 90 7.52 -3.62 11.60
N HIS A 91 7.45 -2.74 10.59
CA HIS A 91 7.23 -3.18 9.21
C HIS A 91 8.41 -3.99 8.69
N ALA A 92 9.66 -3.59 8.99
CA ALA A 92 10.83 -4.33 8.52
C ALA A 92 10.84 -5.77 9.03
N VAL A 93 10.55 -5.98 10.32
CA VAL A 93 10.45 -7.33 10.89
C VAL A 93 9.40 -8.17 10.17
N LYS A 94 8.19 -7.64 10.03
CA LYS A 94 7.11 -8.34 9.33
C LYS A 94 7.45 -8.68 7.87
N LEU A 95 8.03 -7.74 7.14
CA LEU A 95 8.40 -7.95 5.74
C LEU A 95 9.50 -9.00 5.59
N VAL A 96 10.48 -9.02 6.49
CA VAL A 96 11.54 -10.04 6.51
C VAL A 96 10.96 -11.42 6.81
N ASP A 97 10.07 -11.53 7.79
CA ASP A 97 9.36 -12.78 8.11
C ASP A 97 8.58 -13.33 6.92
N LEU A 98 8.08 -12.43 6.06
CA LEU A 98 7.40 -12.75 4.81
C LEU A 98 8.35 -13.10 3.66
N GLY A 99 9.70 -12.99 3.84
CA GLY A 99 10.72 -13.22 2.80
C GLY A 99 10.72 -12.15 1.71
N ILE A 100 10.13 -11.00 1.97
CA ILE A 100 10.16 -9.86 1.06
C ILE A 100 11.52 -9.18 1.18
N SER A 101 12.15 -8.91 0.01
CA SER A 101 13.39 -8.14 -0.01
C SER A 101 13.16 -6.78 0.65
N THR A 102 13.80 -6.55 1.80
CA THR A 102 13.51 -5.39 2.64
C THR A 102 14.79 -4.61 2.92
N ARG A 103 14.71 -3.30 2.75
CA ARG A 103 15.73 -2.35 3.17
C ARG A 103 15.14 -1.44 4.25
N ILE A 104 15.75 -1.43 5.43
CA ILE A 104 15.37 -0.51 6.50
C ILE A 104 16.17 0.79 6.39
N ILE A 105 15.49 1.92 6.52
CA ILE A 105 16.12 3.24 6.68
C ILE A 105 16.52 3.40 8.14
N GLY A 106 17.82 3.58 8.38
CA GLY A 106 18.36 3.82 9.71
C GLY A 106 18.18 5.27 10.17
N GLY A 107 18.49 5.52 11.43
CA GLY A 107 18.41 6.86 12.04
C GLY A 107 18.00 6.80 13.50
N LYS A 108 17.57 7.96 14.04
CA LYS A 108 16.98 8.04 15.37
C LYS A 108 15.60 7.39 15.34
N VAL A 109 15.37 6.42 16.20
CA VAL A 109 14.06 5.74 16.29
C VAL A 109 13.16 6.53 17.24
N LYS A 110 11.97 6.87 16.75
CA LYS A 110 10.93 7.52 17.55
C LYS A 110 10.12 6.46 18.27
N HIS A 111 10.13 6.48 19.59
CA HIS A 111 9.49 5.46 20.44
C HIS A 111 7.98 5.33 20.21
N SER A 112 7.27 6.44 19.90
CA SER A 112 5.80 6.43 19.76
C SER A 112 5.30 5.82 18.45
N THR A 113 6.17 5.70 17.43
CA THR A 113 5.78 5.24 16.09
C THR A 113 6.72 4.17 15.53
N ASP A 114 7.77 3.79 16.27
CA ASP A 114 8.83 2.86 15.86
C ASP A 114 9.44 3.20 14.49
N ALA A 115 9.41 4.47 14.14
CA ALA A 115 9.90 4.97 12.87
C ALA A 115 11.27 5.65 13.01
N SER A 116 12.16 5.36 12.07
CA SER A 116 13.43 6.06 11.93
C SER A 116 13.20 7.45 11.33
N ILE A 117 13.73 8.47 12.01
CA ILE A 117 13.63 9.89 11.67
C ILE A 117 15.01 10.58 11.77
N GLY A 118 15.04 11.86 11.47
CA GLY A 118 16.23 12.70 11.59
C GLY A 118 17.11 12.74 10.35
N SER A 119 18.25 13.42 10.45
CA SER A 119 19.14 13.72 9.32
C SER A 119 19.70 12.47 8.64
N THR A 120 20.07 11.45 9.41
CA THR A 120 20.58 10.18 8.88
C THR A 120 19.54 9.46 8.01
N ALA A 121 18.29 9.40 8.47
CA ALA A 121 17.20 8.80 7.70
C ALA A 121 16.92 9.61 6.42
N LEU A 122 16.89 10.92 6.53
CA LEU A 122 16.65 11.83 5.41
C LEU A 122 17.74 11.68 4.32
N GLU A 123 19.00 11.61 4.72
CA GLU A 123 20.12 11.45 3.78
C GLU A 123 20.05 10.13 3.01
N GLN A 124 19.74 9.03 3.70
CA GLN A 124 19.55 7.73 3.04
C GLN A 124 18.39 7.77 2.02
N ILE A 125 17.26 8.39 2.37
CA ILE A 125 16.10 8.50 1.48
C ILE A 125 16.45 9.32 0.24
N ARG A 126 17.20 10.42 0.39
CA ARG A 126 17.62 11.29 -0.72
C ARG A 126 18.48 10.60 -1.78
N GLN A 127 19.14 9.51 -1.42
CA GLN A 127 19.97 8.71 -2.33
C GLN A 127 19.18 7.60 -3.06
N LEU A 128 17.87 7.48 -2.80
CA LEU A 128 17.04 6.43 -3.36
C LEU A 128 15.98 7.02 -4.29
N ASN A 129 15.62 6.27 -5.33
CA ASN A 129 14.46 6.52 -6.16
C ASN A 129 13.46 5.38 -5.96
N PHE A 130 12.18 5.73 -5.89
CA PHE A 130 11.11 4.78 -5.67
C PHE A 130 10.16 4.77 -6.88
N ASP A 131 9.74 3.59 -7.31
CA ASP A 131 8.67 3.46 -8.30
C ASP A 131 7.34 3.89 -7.69
N CYS A 132 7.13 3.54 -6.42
CA CYS A 132 5.90 3.82 -5.71
C CYS A 132 6.16 4.11 -4.24
N ALA A 133 5.45 5.09 -3.65
CA ALA A 133 5.49 5.39 -2.23
C ALA A 133 4.09 5.37 -1.61
N PHE A 134 3.99 4.77 -0.42
CA PHE A 134 2.78 4.73 0.39
C PHE A 134 3.03 5.44 1.72
N ILE A 135 2.31 6.51 1.98
CA ILE A 135 2.53 7.41 3.11
C ILE A 135 1.26 7.52 3.96
N GLY A 136 1.37 7.26 5.25
CA GLY A 136 0.28 7.54 6.19
C GLY A 136 0.16 9.03 6.50
N ALA A 137 -1.06 9.55 6.62
CA ALA A 137 -1.34 10.90 7.10
C ALA A 137 -2.21 10.85 8.37
N ASN A 138 -2.06 11.86 9.21
CA ASN A 138 -2.85 12.03 10.43
C ASN A 138 -3.99 13.04 10.26
N GLY A 139 -3.92 13.85 9.23
CA GLY A 139 -4.98 14.80 8.86
C GLY A 139 -4.94 15.09 7.37
N VAL A 140 -6.12 15.35 6.82
CA VAL A 140 -6.34 15.73 5.41
C VAL A 140 -7.31 16.90 5.40
N ASP A 141 -6.85 18.06 4.96
CA ASP A 141 -7.71 19.21 4.69
C ASP A 141 -7.92 19.40 3.19
N ALA A 142 -8.58 20.47 2.79
CA ALA A 142 -8.85 20.78 1.38
C ALA A 142 -7.57 20.97 0.54
N ASN A 143 -6.43 21.27 1.17
CA ASN A 143 -5.21 21.63 0.47
C ASN A 143 -4.03 20.71 0.78
N TYR A 144 -3.96 20.15 2.00
CA TYR A 144 -2.77 19.47 2.49
C TYR A 144 -3.06 18.18 3.24
N PHE A 145 -2.15 17.23 3.09
CA PHE A 145 -1.96 16.13 4.05
C PHE A 145 -1.05 16.60 5.17
N THR A 146 -1.39 16.24 6.41
CA THR A 146 -0.70 16.74 7.61
C THR A 146 -0.33 15.61 8.58
N THR A 147 0.67 15.87 9.42
CA THR A 147 1.13 14.99 10.51
C THR A 147 1.51 15.83 11.74
N PRO A 148 1.39 15.30 12.97
CA PRO A 148 1.70 16.11 14.16
C PRO A 148 3.18 16.39 14.36
N ASP A 149 4.08 15.71 13.68
CA ASP A 149 5.51 15.74 13.90
C ASP A 149 6.28 16.28 12.68
N MET A 150 7.11 17.30 12.90
CA MET A 150 7.89 17.93 11.83
C MET A 150 9.00 17.02 11.31
N GLU A 151 9.65 16.21 12.16
CA GLU A 151 10.69 15.27 11.73
C GLU A 151 10.08 14.16 10.83
N GLU A 152 8.89 13.66 11.18
CA GLU A 152 8.15 12.74 10.31
C GLU A 152 7.70 13.41 9.01
N ALA A 153 7.24 14.66 9.05
CA ALA A 153 6.85 15.39 7.85
C ALA A 153 8.01 15.57 6.86
N VAL A 154 9.21 15.83 7.36
CA VAL A 154 10.43 15.95 6.53
C VAL A 154 10.72 14.63 5.81
N ILE A 155 10.66 13.50 6.53
CA ILE A 155 10.87 12.17 5.95
C ILE A 155 9.80 11.88 4.88
N LYS A 156 8.52 12.08 5.20
CA LYS A 156 7.41 11.83 4.28
C LYS A 156 7.54 12.67 3.00
N ARG A 157 7.88 13.95 3.11
CA ARG A 157 8.15 14.82 1.95
C ARG A 157 9.29 14.30 1.08
N ALA A 158 10.38 13.85 1.69
CA ALA A 158 11.52 13.33 0.94
C ALA A 158 11.17 12.03 0.19
N VAL A 159 10.39 11.15 0.80
CA VAL A 159 9.92 9.92 0.14
C VAL A 159 9.00 10.25 -1.04
N ILE A 160 8.04 11.18 -0.87
CA ILE A 160 7.14 11.63 -1.95
C ILE A 160 7.94 12.26 -3.09
N ALA A 161 8.91 13.11 -2.78
CA ALA A 161 9.73 13.79 -3.79
C ALA A 161 10.60 12.85 -4.63
N ASN A 162 10.96 11.69 -4.07
CA ASN A 162 11.80 10.69 -4.72
C ASN A 162 11.01 9.53 -5.34
N ALA A 163 9.67 9.58 -5.32
CA ALA A 163 8.80 8.55 -5.88
C ALA A 163 8.23 8.97 -7.23
N GLN A 164 8.15 8.05 -8.18
CA GLN A 164 7.45 8.26 -9.46
C GLN A 164 5.95 8.39 -9.23
N LYS A 165 5.39 7.59 -8.31
CA LYS A 165 3.98 7.64 -7.89
C LYS A 165 3.92 7.65 -6.36
N ALA A 166 3.15 8.56 -5.79
CA ALA A 166 2.96 8.64 -4.35
C ALA A 166 1.48 8.53 -3.98
N TYR A 167 1.20 7.71 -2.98
CA TYR A 167 -0.13 7.48 -2.45
C TYR A 167 -0.15 7.82 -0.96
N VAL A 168 -1.19 8.52 -0.54
CA VAL A 168 -1.43 8.79 0.87
C VAL A 168 -2.58 7.93 1.36
N LEU A 169 -2.30 7.16 2.42
CA LEU A 169 -3.26 6.32 3.11
C LEU A 169 -3.88 7.11 4.25
N ALA A 170 -5.17 7.39 4.19
CA ALA A 170 -5.90 8.08 5.24
C ALA A 170 -7.34 7.55 5.34
N ASP A 171 -7.72 7.04 6.48
CA ASP A 171 -9.09 6.64 6.73
C ASP A 171 -10.02 7.86 6.88
N ALA A 172 -11.34 7.63 6.80
CA ALA A 172 -12.36 8.68 6.86
C ALA A 172 -12.27 9.56 8.11
N SER A 173 -11.71 9.06 9.23
CA SER A 173 -11.55 9.85 10.46
C SER A 173 -10.49 10.94 10.35
N LYS A 174 -9.63 10.89 9.34
CA LYS A 174 -8.57 11.87 9.09
C LYS A 174 -9.02 13.03 8.21
N LEU A 175 -10.14 12.87 7.52
CA LEU A 175 -10.70 13.93 6.68
C LEU A 175 -11.20 15.10 7.52
N GLY A 176 -10.89 16.32 7.09
CA GLY A 176 -11.20 17.54 7.82
C GLY A 176 -10.33 17.78 9.06
N GLN A 177 -9.39 16.87 9.38
CA GLN A 177 -8.44 17.06 10.47
C GLN A 177 -7.20 17.81 9.98
N VAL A 178 -6.72 18.76 10.77
CA VAL A 178 -5.48 19.49 10.52
C VAL A 178 -4.53 19.25 11.68
N THR A 179 -3.31 18.84 11.36
CA THR A 179 -2.24 18.64 12.34
C THR A 179 -1.08 19.59 12.04
N TYR A 180 -0.09 19.66 12.93
CA TYR A 180 0.93 20.69 12.98
C TYR A 180 1.77 20.86 11.71
N ALA A 181 2.19 19.77 11.08
CA ALA A 181 3.16 19.79 9.99
C ALA A 181 2.54 19.33 8.66
N LYS A 182 2.72 20.12 7.62
CA LYS A 182 2.28 19.80 6.25
C LYS A 182 3.20 18.73 5.65
N VAL A 183 2.62 17.75 4.98
CA VAL A 183 3.33 16.66 4.30
C VAL A 183 3.36 16.89 2.79
N ALA A 184 2.20 17.03 2.16
CA ALA A 184 2.07 17.25 0.72
C ALA A 184 0.77 18.00 0.42
N GLU A 185 0.73 18.66 -0.73
CA GLU A 185 -0.50 19.19 -1.31
C GLU A 185 -1.37 18.04 -1.81
N VAL A 186 -2.69 18.13 -1.60
CA VAL A 186 -3.64 17.07 -2.00
C VAL A 186 -3.59 16.81 -3.52
N GLU A 187 -3.39 17.84 -4.31
CA GLU A 187 -3.32 17.73 -5.78
C GLU A 187 -2.07 16.98 -6.29
N LYS A 188 -1.02 16.87 -5.48
CA LYS A 188 0.27 16.26 -5.89
C LYS A 188 0.37 14.76 -5.65
N VAL A 189 -0.56 14.19 -4.89
CA VAL A 189 -0.52 12.78 -4.50
C VAL A 189 -1.92 12.17 -4.54
N THR A 190 -2.00 10.89 -4.82
CA THR A 190 -3.28 10.17 -4.84
C THR A 190 -3.66 9.72 -3.43
N ILE A 191 -4.87 10.04 -2.98
CA ILE A 191 -5.39 9.54 -1.71
C ILE A 191 -6.00 8.15 -1.88
N ILE A 192 -5.70 7.27 -0.93
CA ILE A 192 -6.37 5.98 -0.75
C ILE A 192 -7.13 6.05 0.57
N THR A 193 -8.44 6.00 0.52
CA THR A 193 -9.32 6.17 1.68
C THR A 193 -10.53 5.26 1.62
N ASN A 194 -11.12 4.98 2.77
CA ASN A 194 -12.41 4.30 2.91
C ASN A 194 -13.59 5.29 3.04
N ALA A 195 -13.36 6.59 2.86
CA ALA A 195 -14.42 7.58 2.85
C ALA A 195 -15.26 7.49 1.58
N SER A 196 -16.56 7.87 1.68
CA SER A 196 -17.41 8.09 0.50
C SER A 196 -16.99 9.34 -0.27
N GLU A 197 -17.32 9.42 -1.56
CA GLU A 197 -17.05 10.62 -2.39
C GLU A 197 -17.62 11.91 -1.78
N GLU A 198 -18.80 11.84 -1.15
CA GLU A 198 -19.39 12.97 -0.44
C GLU A 198 -18.57 13.44 0.77
N GLY A 199 -17.76 12.57 1.36
CA GLY A 199 -16.86 12.90 2.46
C GLY A 199 -15.59 13.63 2.02
N LEU A 200 -15.18 13.48 0.76
CA LEU A 200 -13.99 14.11 0.18
C LEU A 200 -14.26 15.55 -0.31
N LEU A 201 -15.52 15.93 -0.49
CA LEU A 201 -15.94 17.24 -1.02
C LEU A 201 -16.29 18.26 0.07
N LYS A 202 -16.13 17.91 1.34
CA LYS A 202 -16.31 18.82 2.49
C LYS A 202 -14.97 19.29 3.02
#